data_107c4809cce41ea976d27c8086e2fc90
#
_entry.id   107c4809cce41ea976d27c8086e2fc90
#
_cell.length_a   1.000
_cell.length_b   1.000
_cell.length_c   1.000
_cell.angle_alpha   90.00
_cell.angle_beta   90.00
_cell.angle_gamma   90.00
#
_symmetry.space_group_name_H-M   'P 1'
#
loop_
_entity.id
_entity.type
_entity.pdbx_description
1 polymer ?
#
loop_
_entity_poly.entity_id
_entity_poly.type
_entity_poly.pdbx_seq_one_letter_code
_entity_poly.pdbx_strand_id
1 'polypeptide(L)'
;MKRFALVKTFILAFALSLGIIPVGAAERPYAASGNGISTFITDDAGNVVGANLMLSGNGTHVGAFTGTGKIYFVPDPSDPSIVTVPGEVTYVAANGDRLPSVIEGGRMDLTTGIATGYMVFQSGTGRFEGASGKAAIIVEQNFVTGAYTFTMVGNVNY
;
A
#
# COMPACT_ATOMS: atom_id res chain seq x y z
N MET A 1 -17.90 -81.17 22.90
CA MET A 1 -18.47 -79.92 22.46
C MET A 1 -17.50 -78.77 22.85
N LYS A 2 -16.74 -78.24 21.91
CA LYS A 2 -15.78 -77.19 22.11
C LYS A 2 -16.37 -75.91 21.50
N ARG A 3 -16.65 -74.87 22.32
CA ARG A 3 -17.15 -73.55 21.88
C ARG A 3 -15.96 -72.70 21.49
N PHE A 4 -15.86 -72.34 20.22
CA PHE A 4 -14.91 -71.30 19.74
C PHE A 4 -15.47 -69.92 20.04
N ALA A 5 -14.72 -69.13 20.82
CA ALA A 5 -15.00 -67.72 21.05
C ALA A 5 -14.40 -66.90 19.91
N LEU A 6 -15.24 -66.14 19.24
CA LEU A 6 -14.86 -65.21 18.14
C LEU A 6 -14.42 -63.90 18.76
N VAL A 7 -13.12 -63.57 18.70
CA VAL A 7 -12.57 -62.31 19.11
C VAL A 7 -12.75 -61.31 17.94
N LYS A 8 -13.65 -60.34 18.10
CA LYS A 8 -13.81 -59.21 17.17
C LYS A 8 -12.75 -58.13 17.48
N THR A 9 -11.73 -58.05 16.65
CA THR A 9 -10.75 -56.97 16.70
C THR A 9 -11.37 -55.70 16.12
N PHE A 10 -11.61 -54.70 16.99
CA PHE A 10 -12.04 -53.38 16.58
C PHE A 10 -10.79 -52.56 16.19
N ILE A 11 -10.61 -52.31 14.91
CA ILE A 11 -9.59 -51.36 14.42
C ILE A 11 -10.18 -49.98 14.49
N LEU A 12 -9.72 -49.21 15.47
CA LEU A 12 -10.04 -47.79 15.61
C LEU A 12 -9.14 -46.98 14.64
N ALA A 13 -9.67 -46.58 13.48
CA ALA A 13 -8.98 -45.70 12.55
C ALA A 13 -8.98 -44.28 13.14
N PHE A 14 -7.85 -43.82 13.67
CA PHE A 14 -7.63 -42.46 14.11
C PHE A 14 -7.32 -41.63 12.86
N ALA A 15 -8.33 -40.96 12.30
CA ALA A 15 -8.15 -39.99 11.22
C ALA A 15 -7.49 -38.72 11.83
N LEU A 16 -6.18 -38.60 11.61
CA LEU A 16 -5.43 -37.40 11.94
C LEU A 16 -5.85 -36.28 10.93
N SER A 17 -6.83 -35.49 11.27
CA SER A 17 -7.13 -34.26 10.52
C SER A 17 -5.98 -33.27 10.78
N LEU A 18 -5.00 -33.27 9.89
CA LEU A 18 -4.04 -32.16 9.78
C LEU A 18 -4.83 -30.92 9.38
N GLY A 19 -5.23 -30.14 10.38
CA GLY A 19 -5.74 -28.80 10.16
C GLY A 19 -4.66 -27.99 9.43
N ILE A 20 -4.93 -27.66 8.18
CA ILE A 20 -4.14 -26.68 7.46
C ILE A 20 -4.35 -25.36 8.19
N ILE A 21 -3.41 -25.00 9.07
CA ILE A 21 -3.34 -23.65 9.64
C ILE A 21 -3.01 -22.75 8.46
N PRO A 22 -3.88 -21.77 8.07
CA PRO A 22 -3.51 -20.84 7.02
C PRO A 22 -2.25 -20.12 7.52
N VAL A 23 -1.13 -20.29 6.83
CA VAL A 23 0.07 -19.51 7.04
C VAL A 23 -0.34 -18.10 6.64
N GLY A 24 -0.62 -17.25 7.62
CA GLY A 24 -0.89 -15.84 7.39
C GLY A 24 0.27 -15.26 6.57
N ALA A 25 -0.05 -14.40 5.60
CA ALA A 25 0.96 -13.71 4.83
C ALA A 25 2.00 -13.10 5.78
N ALA A 26 3.29 -13.42 5.57
CA ALA A 26 4.35 -12.96 6.45
C ALA A 26 4.54 -11.46 6.28
N GLU A 27 4.52 -10.74 7.40
CA GLU A 27 4.85 -9.31 7.42
C GLU A 27 6.31 -9.12 7.00
N ARG A 28 6.55 -8.30 5.97
CA ARG A 28 7.87 -8.06 5.40
C ARG A 28 8.21 -6.58 5.49
N PRO A 29 9.43 -6.22 5.99
CA PRO A 29 9.88 -4.84 5.99
C PRO A 29 9.83 -4.24 4.58
N TYR A 30 9.25 -3.06 4.45
CA TYR A 30 9.12 -2.33 3.21
C TYR A 30 9.84 -1.00 3.28
N ALA A 31 10.68 -0.72 2.29
CA ALA A 31 11.29 0.58 2.09
C ALA A 31 11.29 0.90 0.59
N ALA A 32 10.96 2.12 0.24
CA ALA A 32 11.00 2.58 -1.14
C ALA A 32 11.37 4.05 -1.21
N SER A 33 11.92 4.46 -2.35
CA SER A 33 12.19 5.86 -2.67
C SER A 33 12.06 6.09 -4.16
N GLY A 34 11.82 7.33 -4.53
CA GLY A 34 11.67 7.71 -5.92
C GLY A 34 11.39 9.19 -6.11
N ASN A 35 11.00 9.51 -7.31
CA ASN A 35 10.62 10.86 -7.71
C ASN A 35 9.39 10.82 -8.63
N GLY A 36 8.81 11.97 -8.87
CA GLY A 36 7.66 12.10 -9.75
C GLY A 36 7.37 13.53 -10.16
N ILE A 37 6.28 13.65 -10.90
CA ILE A 37 5.71 14.92 -11.33
C ILE A 37 4.24 14.95 -10.93
N SER A 38 3.84 16.05 -10.31
CA SER A 38 2.46 16.43 -10.03
C SER A 38 1.93 17.33 -11.12
N THR A 39 0.79 16.98 -11.71
CA THR A 39 0.01 17.88 -12.57
C THR A 39 -1.18 18.37 -11.75
N PHE A 40 -1.17 19.63 -11.39
CA PHE A 40 -2.19 20.22 -10.52
C PHE A 40 -3.56 20.28 -11.20
N ILE A 41 -4.60 20.03 -10.42
CA ILE A 41 -6.00 20.09 -10.81
C ILE A 41 -6.57 21.38 -10.21
N THR A 42 -7.20 22.20 -11.05
CA THR A 42 -7.85 23.45 -10.61
C THR A 42 -9.38 23.32 -10.71
N ASP A 43 -10.08 24.02 -9.84
CA ASP A 43 -11.52 24.23 -9.95
C ASP A 43 -11.86 25.35 -10.98
N ASP A 44 -13.14 25.61 -11.19
CA ASP A 44 -13.63 26.63 -12.12
C ASP A 44 -13.22 28.06 -11.70
N ALA A 45 -12.86 28.29 -10.44
CA ALA A 45 -12.34 29.54 -9.91
C ALA A 45 -10.82 29.69 -10.03
N GLY A 46 -10.13 28.64 -10.52
CA GLY A 46 -8.68 28.59 -10.68
C GLY A 46 -7.91 28.19 -9.42
N ASN A 47 -8.60 27.76 -8.35
CA ASN A 47 -7.91 27.26 -7.16
C ASN A 47 -7.38 25.85 -7.39
N VAL A 48 -6.20 25.55 -6.89
CA VAL A 48 -5.63 24.20 -6.93
C VAL A 48 -6.35 23.35 -5.90
N VAL A 49 -7.04 22.29 -6.36
CA VAL A 49 -7.86 21.39 -5.52
C VAL A 49 -7.30 19.96 -5.43
N GLY A 50 -6.21 19.69 -6.13
CA GLY A 50 -5.59 18.37 -6.13
C GLY A 50 -4.48 18.25 -7.16
N ALA A 51 -4.01 17.03 -7.37
CA ALA A 51 -3.03 16.72 -8.42
C ALA A 51 -3.18 15.28 -8.92
N ASN A 52 -2.88 15.10 -10.21
CA ASN A 52 -2.54 13.80 -10.78
C ASN A 52 -1.05 13.57 -10.61
N LEU A 53 -0.68 12.36 -10.21
CA LEU A 53 0.69 11.97 -9.92
C LEU A 53 1.20 10.99 -10.97
N MET A 54 2.42 11.20 -11.45
CA MET A 54 3.22 10.21 -12.15
C MET A 54 4.53 10.05 -11.40
N LEU A 55 4.92 8.83 -11.12
CA LEU A 55 6.10 8.55 -10.30
C LEU A 55 6.88 7.34 -10.79
N SER A 56 8.14 7.29 -10.38
CA SER A 56 9.01 6.13 -10.54
C SER A 56 9.92 5.98 -9.34
N GLY A 57 10.35 4.77 -9.06
CA GLY A 57 11.19 4.52 -7.90
C GLY A 57 11.68 3.09 -7.81
N ASN A 58 12.29 2.81 -6.68
CA ASN A 58 12.76 1.49 -6.32
C ASN A 58 12.32 1.17 -4.88
N GLY A 59 11.93 -0.06 -4.64
CA GLY A 59 11.51 -0.51 -3.32
C GLY A 59 11.83 -1.96 -3.05
N THR A 60 11.98 -2.29 -1.78
CA THR A 60 12.09 -3.69 -1.34
C THR A 60 10.82 -4.42 -1.77
N HIS A 61 10.96 -5.66 -2.24
CA HIS A 61 9.87 -6.52 -2.71
C HIS A 61 9.15 -6.07 -3.99
N VAL A 62 9.03 -4.76 -4.27
CA VAL A 62 8.44 -4.25 -5.52
C VAL A 62 9.48 -4.18 -6.62
N GLY A 63 10.75 -3.89 -6.27
CA GLY A 63 11.83 -3.63 -7.21
C GLY A 63 11.66 -2.26 -7.87
N ALA A 64 12.14 -2.12 -9.09
CA ALA A 64 11.87 -0.94 -9.90
C ALA A 64 10.38 -0.87 -10.24
N PHE A 65 9.78 0.30 -10.07
CA PHE A 65 8.37 0.52 -10.33
C PHE A 65 8.11 1.89 -10.97
N THR A 66 7.00 1.99 -11.66
CA THR A 66 6.32 3.24 -11.99
C THR A 66 5.01 3.31 -11.21
N GLY A 67 4.37 4.46 -11.18
CA GLY A 67 3.07 4.59 -10.55
C GLY A 67 2.30 5.79 -11.06
N THR A 68 1.01 5.73 -10.84
CA THR A 68 0.08 6.84 -11.07
C THR A 68 -0.84 6.97 -9.86
N GLY A 69 -1.26 8.19 -9.60
CA GLY A 69 -2.18 8.46 -8.50
C GLY A 69 -2.97 9.73 -8.70
N LYS A 70 -3.92 9.92 -7.81
CA LYS A 70 -4.70 11.15 -7.73
C LYS A 70 -4.86 11.51 -6.27
N ILE A 71 -4.57 12.77 -5.96
CA ILE A 71 -4.69 13.34 -4.62
C ILE A 71 -5.58 14.57 -4.66
N TYR A 72 -6.17 14.88 -3.53
CA TYR A 72 -6.97 16.08 -3.33
C TYR A 72 -6.37 16.91 -2.22
N PHE A 73 -6.58 18.23 -2.27
CA PHE A 73 -6.16 19.15 -1.24
C PHE A 73 -7.39 19.68 -0.50
N VAL A 74 -7.50 19.33 0.76
CA VAL A 74 -8.57 19.80 1.64
C VAL A 74 -7.97 20.75 2.67
N PRO A 75 -8.26 22.07 2.61
CA PRO A 75 -7.71 23.04 3.54
C PRO A 75 -8.01 22.69 5.00
N ASP A 76 -7.03 22.87 5.87
CA ASP A 76 -7.25 22.78 7.32
C ASP A 76 -7.92 24.08 7.77
N PRO A 77 -9.12 24.03 8.39
CA PRO A 77 -9.83 25.24 8.78
C PRO A 77 -9.14 26.04 9.90
N SER A 78 -8.19 25.43 10.61
CA SER A 78 -7.43 26.06 11.70
C SER A 78 -6.09 26.63 11.25
N ASP A 79 -5.56 26.18 10.10
CA ASP A 79 -4.27 26.62 9.57
C ASP A 79 -4.29 26.62 8.04
N PRO A 80 -4.38 27.78 7.37
CA PRO A 80 -4.46 27.88 5.92
C PRO A 80 -3.16 27.46 5.20
N SER A 81 -2.04 27.31 5.92
CA SER A 81 -0.79 26.78 5.35
C SER A 81 -0.77 25.26 5.26
N ILE A 82 -1.74 24.58 5.88
CA ILE A 82 -1.82 23.14 5.93
C ILE A 82 -3.02 22.65 5.11
N VAL A 83 -2.80 21.59 4.36
CA VAL A 83 -3.88 20.84 3.71
C VAL A 83 -3.82 19.37 4.12
N THR A 84 -4.97 18.72 4.26
CA THR A 84 -5.05 17.27 4.27
C THR A 84 -5.04 16.76 2.84
N VAL A 85 -4.41 15.59 2.64
CA VAL A 85 -4.11 15.05 1.31
C VAL A 85 -4.66 13.63 1.20
N PRO A 86 -5.99 13.45 1.09
CA PRO A 86 -6.56 12.16 0.73
C PRO A 86 -6.26 11.83 -0.73
N GLY A 87 -6.15 10.54 -1.04
CA GLY A 87 -5.92 10.09 -2.41
C GLY A 87 -5.54 8.64 -2.51
N GLU A 88 -5.20 8.25 -3.73
CA GLU A 88 -4.81 6.88 -4.07
C GLU A 88 -3.61 6.88 -5.00
N VAL A 89 -2.80 5.84 -4.92
CA VAL A 89 -1.64 5.61 -5.79
C VAL A 89 -1.59 4.13 -6.13
N THR A 90 -1.38 3.81 -7.41
CA THR A 90 -1.12 2.45 -7.87
C THR A 90 0.32 2.36 -8.35
N TYR A 91 1.10 1.49 -7.72
CA TYR A 91 2.45 1.14 -8.15
C TYR A 91 2.38 -0.03 -9.13
N VAL A 92 3.19 0.03 -10.19
CA VAL A 92 3.31 -1.02 -11.21
C VAL A 92 4.76 -1.48 -11.24
N ALA A 93 5.00 -2.71 -10.80
CA ALA A 93 6.32 -3.32 -10.82
C ALA A 93 6.78 -3.62 -12.26
N ALA A 94 8.08 -3.85 -12.47
CA ALA A 94 8.67 -4.09 -13.79
C ALA A 94 8.05 -5.26 -14.57
N ASN A 95 7.47 -6.24 -13.85
CA ASN A 95 6.77 -7.39 -14.45
C ASN A 95 5.28 -7.12 -14.74
N GLY A 96 4.79 -5.90 -14.47
CA GLY A 96 3.39 -5.51 -14.70
C GLY A 96 2.45 -5.75 -13.51
N ASP A 97 2.89 -6.41 -12.44
CA ASP A 97 2.08 -6.59 -11.22
C ASP A 97 1.78 -5.24 -10.58
N ARG A 98 0.56 -5.09 -10.06
CA ARG A 98 0.07 -3.84 -9.50
C ARG A 98 -0.10 -3.94 -8.00
N LEU A 99 0.31 -2.89 -7.29
CA LEU A 99 0.11 -2.71 -5.86
C LEU A 99 -0.64 -1.39 -5.62
N PRO A 100 -1.97 -1.42 -5.48
CA PRO A 100 -2.76 -0.24 -5.13
C PRO A 100 -2.55 0.16 -3.67
N SER A 101 -2.71 1.44 -3.39
CA SER A 101 -2.67 1.99 -2.03
C SER A 101 -3.58 3.20 -1.91
N VAL A 102 -4.02 3.48 -0.69
CA VAL A 102 -4.73 4.71 -0.32
C VAL A 102 -3.89 5.50 0.68
N ILE A 103 -4.05 6.82 0.66
CA ILE A 103 -3.37 7.71 1.60
C ILE A 103 -4.22 7.85 2.86
N GLU A 104 -3.63 7.58 4.02
CA GLU A 104 -4.24 7.75 5.34
C GLU A 104 -3.47 8.81 6.13
N GLY A 105 -4.19 9.77 6.72
CA GLY A 105 -3.61 10.83 7.53
C GLY A 105 -2.62 11.73 6.77
N GLY A 106 -2.79 11.84 5.45
CA GLY A 106 -1.95 12.71 4.62
C GLY A 106 -2.11 14.18 4.99
N ARG A 107 -0.99 14.86 5.21
CA ARG A 107 -0.92 16.31 5.46
C ARG A 107 0.24 16.90 4.68
N MET A 108 0.05 18.11 4.16
CA MET A 108 1.08 18.86 3.45
C MET A 108 1.15 20.28 3.98
N ASP A 109 2.34 20.73 4.25
CA ASP A 109 2.64 22.14 4.53
C ASP A 109 2.92 22.85 3.19
N LEU A 110 2.06 23.79 2.85
CA LEU A 110 2.13 24.54 1.58
C LEU A 110 3.29 25.55 1.55
N THR A 111 3.88 25.89 2.70
CA THR A 111 5.02 26.82 2.77
C THR A 111 6.34 26.11 2.50
N THR A 112 6.47 24.86 2.95
CA THR A 112 7.70 24.06 2.80
C THR A 112 7.63 23.05 1.66
N GLY A 113 6.42 22.68 1.23
CA GLY A 113 6.21 21.61 0.27
C GLY A 113 6.39 20.20 0.86
N ILE A 114 6.52 20.08 2.18
CA ILE A 114 6.68 18.80 2.85
C ILE A 114 5.32 18.18 3.12
N ALA A 115 5.12 16.96 2.63
CA ALA A 115 3.95 16.16 2.97
C ALA A 115 4.37 14.89 3.73
N THR A 116 3.52 14.49 4.68
CA THR A 116 3.67 13.26 5.46
C THR A 116 2.33 12.54 5.54
N GLY A 117 2.38 11.22 5.77
CA GLY A 117 1.19 10.40 5.92
C GLY A 117 1.55 8.92 5.86
N TYR A 118 0.57 8.11 5.54
CA TYR A 118 0.75 6.68 5.37
C TYR A 118 0.16 6.21 4.05
N MET A 119 0.88 5.32 3.37
CA MET A 119 0.36 4.53 2.27
C MET A 119 -0.17 3.22 2.84
N VAL A 120 -1.47 2.97 2.73
CA VAL A 120 -2.11 1.72 3.14
C VAL A 120 -2.28 0.85 1.89
N PHE A 121 -1.51 -0.22 1.83
CA PHE A 121 -1.52 -1.14 0.68
C PHE A 121 -2.79 -1.98 0.65
N GLN A 122 -3.27 -2.21 -0.55
CA GLN A 122 -4.47 -3.00 -0.83
C GLN A 122 -4.12 -4.17 -1.72
N SER A 123 -5.01 -5.17 -1.76
CA SER A 123 -4.86 -6.31 -2.67
C SER A 123 -4.68 -5.85 -4.10
N GLY A 124 -3.60 -6.29 -4.71
CA GLY A 124 -3.22 -5.98 -6.07
C GLY A 124 -3.35 -7.15 -7.03
N THR A 125 -2.45 -7.22 -7.99
CA THR A 125 -2.43 -8.30 -8.99
C THR A 125 -1.13 -9.11 -8.92
N GLY A 126 -1.15 -10.32 -9.47
CA GLY A 126 0.02 -11.20 -9.53
C GLY A 126 0.57 -11.48 -8.13
N ARG A 127 1.85 -11.21 -7.90
CA ARG A 127 2.48 -11.44 -6.58
C ARG A 127 1.94 -10.56 -5.46
N PHE A 128 1.16 -9.54 -5.77
CA PHE A 128 0.52 -8.66 -4.79
C PHE A 128 -0.96 -8.98 -4.56
N GLU A 129 -1.44 -10.11 -5.08
CA GLU A 129 -2.78 -10.60 -4.75
C GLU A 129 -2.86 -10.91 -3.25
N GLY A 130 -3.88 -10.33 -2.58
CA GLY A 130 -4.01 -10.40 -1.13
C GLY A 130 -3.09 -9.48 -0.35
N ALA A 131 -2.29 -8.62 -1.03
CA ALA A 131 -1.39 -7.69 -0.35
C ALA A 131 -2.14 -6.77 0.61
N SER A 132 -1.47 -6.46 1.72
CA SER A 132 -1.91 -5.53 2.76
C SER A 132 -0.68 -4.93 3.44
N GLY A 133 -0.89 -3.97 4.31
CA GLY A 133 0.20 -3.36 5.08
C GLY A 133 0.17 -1.85 5.00
N LYS A 134 1.17 -1.23 5.64
CA LYS A 134 1.21 0.22 5.80
C LYS A 134 2.66 0.73 5.81
N ALA A 135 2.92 1.80 5.07
CA ALA A 135 4.22 2.47 5.07
C ALA A 135 4.04 3.97 5.35
N ALA A 136 4.84 4.52 6.26
CA ALA A 136 4.97 5.96 6.41
C ALA A 136 5.63 6.54 5.16
N ILE A 137 5.13 7.69 4.70
CA ILE A 137 5.67 8.39 3.54
C ILE A 137 6.04 9.84 3.92
N ILE A 138 7.16 10.28 3.38
CA ILE A 138 7.58 11.68 3.35
C ILE A 138 7.76 12.08 1.89
N VAL A 139 7.18 13.22 1.52
CA VAL A 139 7.27 13.80 0.18
C VAL A 139 7.83 15.21 0.29
N GLU A 140 8.74 15.56 -0.61
CA GLU A 140 9.22 16.93 -0.80
C GLU A 140 8.76 17.42 -2.19
N GLN A 141 7.78 18.33 -2.20
CA GLN A 141 7.13 18.86 -3.40
C GLN A 141 7.70 20.22 -3.79
N ASN A 142 8.09 20.37 -5.03
CA ASN A 142 8.39 21.66 -5.64
C ASN A 142 7.15 22.19 -6.38
N PHE A 143 6.48 23.20 -5.84
CA PHE A 143 5.24 23.74 -6.42
C PHE A 143 5.47 24.50 -7.74
N VAL A 144 6.69 24.97 -8.01
CA VAL A 144 7.00 25.71 -9.24
C VAL A 144 7.12 24.78 -10.43
N THR A 145 7.79 23.63 -10.24
CA THR A 145 8.06 22.67 -11.33
C THR A 145 7.09 21.50 -11.36
N GLY A 146 6.34 21.28 -10.28
CA GLY A 146 5.54 20.08 -10.05
C GLY A 146 6.38 18.85 -9.69
N ALA A 147 7.70 18.94 -9.71
CA ALA A 147 8.57 17.81 -9.34
C ALA A 147 8.50 17.51 -7.84
N TYR A 148 8.61 16.23 -7.49
CA TYR A 148 8.71 15.81 -6.10
C TYR A 148 9.62 14.60 -5.92
N THR A 149 10.12 14.43 -4.71
CA THR A 149 10.79 13.20 -4.25
C THR A 149 9.98 12.60 -3.11
N PHE A 150 10.15 11.31 -2.90
CA PHE A 150 9.49 10.61 -1.79
C PHE A 150 10.35 9.50 -1.22
N THR A 151 10.14 9.23 0.07
CA THR A 151 10.65 8.05 0.76
C THR A 151 9.52 7.39 1.55
N MET A 152 9.56 6.06 1.62
CA MET A 152 8.58 5.25 2.36
C MET A 152 9.29 4.20 3.20
N VAL A 153 8.78 3.98 4.43
CA VAL A 153 9.25 2.91 5.32
C VAL A 153 8.06 2.31 6.06
N GLY A 154 7.98 0.99 6.11
CA GLY A 154 6.88 0.29 6.76
C GLY A 154 6.93 -1.21 6.56
N ASN A 155 5.77 -1.83 6.41
CA ASN A 155 5.63 -3.25 6.19
C ASN A 155 4.61 -3.55 5.09
N VAL A 156 4.82 -4.66 4.38
CA VAL A 156 3.89 -5.20 3.40
C VAL A 156 3.75 -6.71 3.62
N ASN A 157 2.53 -7.22 3.50
CA ASN A 157 2.18 -8.64 3.55
C ASN A 157 1.62 -9.06 2.20
N TYR A 158 2.09 -10.18 1.65
CA TYR A 158 1.58 -10.81 0.42
C TYR A 158 2.15 -12.22 0.26
#